data_e2bd53e4b61d1c370561f82af8b3acba
#
_entry.id   e2bd53e4b61d1c370561f82af8b3acba
#
_cell.length_a   1.000
_cell.length_b   1.000
_cell.length_c   1.000
_cell.angle_alpha   90.00
_cell.angle_beta   90.00
_cell.angle_gamma   90.00
#
_symmetry.space_group_name_H-M   'P 1'
#
loop_
_entity.id
_entity.type
_entity.pdbx_description
1 polymer ?
#
loop_
_entity_poly.entity_id
_entity_poly.type
_entity_poly.pdbx_seq_one_letter_code
_entity_poly.pdbx_strand_id
1 'polypeptide(L)'
;MRLQGHMLEPIVEFINELELTLADSIVRDDFLSSISDVLIEYQTDKEKLFREYLQEGKQDGEDIVFEYKEGIDPKIFEKEYSKVLMQDYVFSVPTEIKKELADLLLQSDTKLTGSKASILIELIKQLKGQ
;
A
#
# COMPACT_ATOMS: atom_id res chain seq x y z
N MET A 1 -5.62 5.24 11.98
CA MET A 1 -5.93 4.12 11.07
C MET A 1 -4.85 3.06 11.16
N ARG A 2 -5.23 1.84 10.86
CA ARG A 2 -4.31 0.68 10.89
C ARG A 2 -4.52 -0.14 9.64
N LEU A 3 -3.50 -0.23 8.79
CA LEU A 3 -3.54 -1.01 7.55
C LEU A 3 -2.33 -1.94 7.49
N GLN A 4 -2.55 -3.14 6.97
CA GLN A 4 -1.45 -4.07 6.72
C GLN A 4 -0.59 -3.58 5.55
N GLY A 5 0.71 -3.91 5.57
CA GLY A 5 1.65 -3.44 4.58
C GLY A 5 1.22 -3.67 3.14
N HIS A 6 0.75 -4.89 2.83
CA HIS A 6 0.33 -5.25 1.46
C HIS A 6 -0.84 -4.42 0.92
N MET A 7 -1.56 -3.70 1.80
CA MET A 7 -2.71 -2.88 1.41
C MET A 7 -2.31 -1.45 1.02
N LEU A 8 -1.16 -0.97 1.47
CA LEU A 8 -0.78 0.44 1.36
C LEU A 8 -0.61 0.89 -0.09
N GLU A 9 0.21 0.19 -0.87
CA GLU A 9 0.47 0.57 -2.27
C GLU A 9 -0.79 0.48 -3.14
N PRO A 10 -1.59 -0.61 -3.09
CA PRO A 10 -2.83 -0.68 -3.86
C PRO A 10 -3.83 0.43 -3.52
N ILE A 11 -3.93 0.81 -2.25
CA ILE A 11 -4.81 1.92 -1.83
C ILE A 11 -4.34 3.24 -2.43
N VAL A 12 -3.05 3.54 -2.32
CA VAL A 12 -2.47 4.77 -2.84
C VAL A 12 -2.62 4.85 -4.36
N GLU A 13 -2.34 3.76 -5.07
CA GLU A 13 -2.50 3.70 -6.53
C GLU A 13 -3.95 3.94 -6.93
N PHE A 14 -4.90 3.28 -6.29
CA PHE A 14 -6.31 3.43 -6.60
C PHE A 14 -6.76 4.88 -6.38
N ILE A 15 -6.42 5.48 -5.26
CA ILE A 15 -6.82 6.85 -4.92
C ILE A 15 -6.19 7.85 -5.87
N ASN A 16 -4.93 7.66 -6.27
CA ASN A 16 -4.25 8.53 -7.22
C ASN A 16 -4.85 8.50 -8.62
N GLU A 17 -5.42 7.38 -9.03
CA GLU A 17 -6.00 7.20 -10.36
C GLU A 17 -7.43 7.72 -10.48
N LEU A 18 -8.07 8.10 -9.38
CA LEU A 18 -9.42 8.65 -9.42
C LEU A 18 -9.45 10.00 -10.14
N GLU A 19 -10.40 10.15 -11.06
CA GLU A 19 -10.71 11.43 -11.69
C GLU A 19 -11.67 12.21 -10.80
N LEU A 20 -11.20 13.31 -10.24
CA LEU A 20 -11.92 14.05 -9.20
C LEU A 20 -12.06 15.53 -9.57
N THR A 21 -13.10 16.16 -9.02
CA THR A 21 -13.19 17.61 -9.00
C THR A 21 -12.03 18.21 -8.21
N LEU A 22 -11.77 19.50 -8.36
CA LEU A 22 -10.73 20.16 -7.59
C LEU A 22 -10.97 20.03 -6.08
N ALA A 23 -12.21 20.19 -5.63
CA ALA A 23 -12.58 20.06 -4.22
C ALA A 23 -12.27 18.65 -3.68
N ASP A 24 -12.66 17.61 -4.41
CA ASP A 24 -12.42 16.23 -4.01
C ASP A 24 -10.92 15.86 -4.09
N SER A 25 -10.18 16.51 -5.00
CA SER A 25 -8.72 16.34 -5.08
C SER A 25 -8.01 16.87 -3.84
N ILE A 26 -8.53 17.89 -3.18
CA ILE A 26 -7.98 18.38 -1.91
C ILE A 26 -8.15 17.33 -0.82
N VAL A 27 -9.30 16.66 -0.74
CA VAL A 27 -9.53 15.55 0.19
C VAL A 27 -8.54 14.42 -0.06
N ARG A 28 -8.35 14.05 -1.32
CA ARG A 28 -7.37 13.04 -1.72
C ARG A 28 -5.96 13.40 -1.26
N ASP A 29 -5.54 14.63 -1.52
CA ASP A 29 -4.21 15.12 -1.15
C ASP A 29 -3.99 15.08 0.37
N ASP A 30 -4.97 15.47 1.15
CA ASP A 30 -4.90 15.44 2.61
C ASP A 30 -4.78 14.01 3.13
N PHE A 31 -5.52 13.07 2.55
CA PHE A 31 -5.38 11.66 2.90
C PHE A 31 -4.00 11.10 2.51
N LEU A 32 -3.53 11.38 1.31
CA LEU A 32 -2.23 10.92 0.84
C LEU A 32 -1.10 11.48 1.70
N SER A 33 -1.22 12.70 2.18
CA SER A 33 -0.27 13.28 3.15
C SER A 33 -0.27 12.51 4.47
N SER A 34 -1.43 12.08 4.93
CA SER A 34 -1.57 11.30 6.17
C SER A 34 -0.93 9.91 6.09
N ILE A 35 -1.00 9.27 4.92
CA ILE A 35 -0.49 7.90 4.72
C ILE A 35 0.98 7.88 4.28
N SER A 36 1.53 8.99 3.83
CA SER A 36 2.86 9.04 3.19
C SER A 36 3.98 8.50 4.07
N ASP A 37 4.01 8.82 5.36
CA ASP A 37 5.08 8.40 6.26
C ASP A 37 5.11 6.88 6.44
N VAL A 38 3.95 6.26 6.63
CA VAL A 38 3.88 4.79 6.77
C VAL A 38 4.12 4.08 5.45
N LEU A 39 3.76 4.69 4.34
CA LEU A 39 4.09 4.14 3.02
C LEU A 39 5.61 4.09 2.82
N ILE A 40 6.31 5.16 3.16
CA ILE A 40 7.77 5.22 3.11
C ILE A 40 8.38 4.19 4.07
N GLU A 41 7.86 4.07 5.29
CA GLU A 41 8.31 3.08 6.26
C GLU A 41 8.17 1.66 5.71
N TYR A 42 7.03 1.32 5.14
CA TYR A 42 6.78 0.03 4.52
C TYR A 42 7.75 -0.24 3.36
N GLN A 43 7.93 0.73 2.48
CA GLN A 43 8.86 0.61 1.35
C GLN A 43 10.31 0.43 1.83
N THR A 44 10.68 1.13 2.90
CA THR A 44 12.00 0.99 3.52
C THR A 44 12.19 -0.40 4.13
N ASP A 45 11.18 -0.92 4.81
CA ASP A 45 11.22 -2.27 5.40
C ASP A 45 11.38 -3.33 4.31
N LYS A 46 10.67 -3.21 3.20
CA LYS A 46 10.84 -4.12 2.05
C LYS A 46 12.24 -4.01 1.45
N GLU A 47 12.73 -2.81 1.26
CA GLU A 47 14.03 -2.56 0.66
C GLU A 47 15.16 -3.15 1.48
N LYS A 48 15.11 -2.99 2.82
CA LYS A 48 16.08 -3.61 3.73
C LYS A 48 16.08 -5.12 3.59
N LEU A 49 14.88 -5.71 3.52
CA LEU A 49 14.73 -7.15 3.35
C LEU A 49 15.32 -7.63 2.03
N PHE A 50 15.03 -6.93 0.95
CA PHE A 50 15.55 -7.28 -0.37
C PHE A 50 17.08 -7.16 -0.41
N ARG A 51 17.65 -6.11 0.17
CA ARG A 51 19.11 -5.95 0.24
C ARG A 51 19.80 -7.05 1.06
N GLU A 52 19.13 -7.54 2.10
CA GLU A 52 19.67 -8.61 2.95
C GLU A 52 19.71 -9.96 2.23
N TYR A 53 18.69 -10.30 1.45
CA TYR A 53 18.49 -11.63 0.88
C TYR A 53 18.71 -11.73 -0.62
N LEU A 54 18.57 -10.63 -1.35
CA LEU A 54 18.59 -10.62 -2.81
C LEU A 54 19.76 -9.81 -3.36
N GLN A 55 20.19 -10.18 -4.56
CA GLN A 55 21.19 -9.45 -5.33
C GLN A 55 20.77 -9.37 -6.79
N GLU A 56 21.39 -8.47 -7.54
CA GLU A 56 21.18 -8.38 -8.99
C GLU A 56 21.72 -9.65 -9.64
N GLY A 57 20.87 -10.30 -10.43
CA GLY A 57 21.21 -11.47 -11.22
C GLY A 57 21.47 -11.12 -12.67
N LYS A 58 21.14 -12.06 -13.56
CA LYS A 58 21.30 -11.86 -15.00
C LYS A 58 20.35 -10.77 -15.51
N GLN A 59 20.86 -9.95 -16.41
CA GLN A 59 20.05 -8.99 -17.15
C GLN A 59 19.28 -9.72 -18.25
N ASP A 60 17.95 -9.58 -18.27
CA ASP A 60 17.08 -10.09 -19.31
C ASP A 60 16.54 -8.89 -20.11
N GLY A 61 17.22 -8.57 -21.22
CA GLY A 61 16.91 -7.37 -22.00
C GLY A 61 17.20 -6.09 -21.21
N GLU A 62 16.17 -5.25 -21.01
CA GLU A 62 16.26 -4.02 -20.20
C GLU A 62 15.95 -4.27 -18.72
N ASP A 63 15.44 -5.46 -18.37
CA ASP A 63 15.03 -5.79 -17.02
C ASP A 63 16.18 -6.45 -16.23
N ILE A 64 16.31 -6.06 -14.97
CA ILE A 64 17.24 -6.69 -14.03
C ILE A 64 16.46 -7.76 -13.27
N VAL A 65 16.94 -9.01 -13.34
CA VAL A 65 16.38 -10.12 -12.60
C VAL A 65 17.12 -10.24 -11.27
N PHE A 66 16.39 -10.25 -10.16
CA PHE A 66 16.95 -10.46 -8.83
C PHE A 66 17.03 -11.96 -8.52
N GLU A 67 18.09 -12.34 -7.83
CA GLU A 67 18.28 -13.71 -7.36
C GLU A 67 18.67 -13.71 -5.88
N TYR A 68 18.49 -14.85 -5.22
CA TYR A 68 18.92 -14.99 -3.84
C TYR A 68 20.44 -14.96 -3.73
N LYS A 69 20.96 -14.28 -2.70
CA LYS A 69 22.37 -14.33 -2.37
C LYS A 69 22.78 -15.76 -2.03
N GLU A 70 24.06 -16.08 -2.22
CA GLU A 70 24.60 -17.38 -1.92
C GLU A 70 24.36 -17.75 -0.43
N GLY A 71 23.94 -18.99 -0.19
CA GLY A 71 23.67 -19.50 1.15
C GLY A 71 22.31 -19.12 1.74
N ILE A 72 21.48 -18.39 0.98
CA ILE A 72 20.14 -18.00 1.44
C ILE A 72 19.12 -19.12 1.17
N ASP A 73 18.38 -19.50 2.22
CA ASP A 73 17.21 -20.37 2.09
C ASP A 73 16.01 -19.52 1.65
N PRO A 74 15.43 -19.79 0.46
CA PRO A 74 14.27 -19.04 -0.02
C PRO A 74 13.08 -19.03 0.95
N LYS A 75 12.91 -20.09 1.74
CA LYS A 75 11.80 -20.17 2.72
C LYS A 75 11.97 -19.17 3.85
N ILE A 76 13.19 -18.86 4.25
CA ILE A 76 13.45 -17.83 5.27
C ILE A 76 13.07 -16.46 4.74
N PHE A 77 13.49 -16.15 3.52
CA PHE A 77 13.09 -14.89 2.86
C PHE A 77 11.58 -14.77 2.76
N GLU A 78 10.89 -15.79 2.27
CA GLU A 78 9.43 -15.78 2.12
C GLU A 78 8.73 -15.54 3.45
N LYS A 79 9.22 -16.15 4.54
CA LYS A 79 8.68 -15.95 5.88
C LYS A 79 8.85 -14.50 6.35
N GLU A 80 10.04 -13.94 6.21
CA GLU A 80 10.32 -12.56 6.61
C GLU A 80 9.57 -11.55 5.74
N TYR A 81 9.46 -11.80 4.45
CA TYR A 81 8.68 -10.97 3.53
C TYR A 81 7.20 -10.99 3.90
N SER A 82 6.66 -12.17 4.19
CA SER A 82 5.28 -12.31 4.64
C SER A 82 5.00 -11.50 5.91
N LYS A 83 5.95 -11.44 6.85
CA LYS A 83 5.82 -10.61 8.07
C LYS A 83 5.68 -9.13 7.73
N VAL A 84 6.48 -8.63 6.80
CA VAL A 84 6.41 -7.23 6.35
C VAL A 84 5.07 -6.95 5.67
N LEU A 85 4.60 -7.84 4.80
CA LEU A 85 3.32 -7.71 4.11
C LEU A 85 2.13 -7.66 5.08
N MET A 86 2.19 -8.41 6.16
CA MET A 86 1.10 -8.54 7.14
C MET A 86 1.27 -7.63 8.35
N GLN A 87 2.38 -6.90 8.45
CA GLN A 87 2.61 -5.95 9.53
C GLN A 87 1.59 -4.83 9.49
N ASP A 88 1.08 -4.46 10.67
CA ASP A 88 0.19 -3.30 10.80
C ASP A 88 0.97 -2.00 10.80
N TYR A 89 0.57 -1.08 9.94
CA TYR A 89 1.09 0.30 9.91
C TYR A 89 0.00 1.24 10.42
N VAL A 90 0.32 2.02 11.43
CA VAL A 90 -0.64 2.89 12.12
C VAL A 90 -0.33 4.35 11.80
N PHE A 91 -1.36 5.09 11.41
CA PHE A 91 -1.25 6.51 11.09
C PHE A 91 -2.54 7.25 11.44
N SER A 92 -2.45 8.56 11.58
CA SER A 92 -3.59 9.41 11.92
C SER A 92 -4.13 10.11 10.70
N VAL A 93 -5.45 10.11 10.55
CA VAL A 93 -6.16 10.86 9.52
C VAL A 93 -7.18 11.74 10.23
N PRO A 94 -7.28 13.05 9.88
CA PRO A 94 -8.31 13.91 10.46
C PRO A 94 -9.72 13.34 10.25
N THR A 95 -10.58 13.47 11.26
CA THR A 95 -11.94 12.90 11.22
C THR A 95 -12.75 13.36 10.03
N GLU A 96 -12.66 14.65 9.67
CA GLU A 96 -13.37 15.20 8.52
C GLU A 96 -12.89 14.58 7.21
N ILE A 97 -11.58 14.36 7.08
CA ILE A 97 -11.00 13.73 5.88
C ILE A 97 -11.44 12.28 5.77
N LYS A 98 -11.48 11.54 6.89
CA LYS A 98 -12.01 10.16 6.90
C LYS A 98 -13.41 10.09 6.32
N LYS A 99 -14.29 10.96 6.79
CA LYS A 99 -15.70 10.98 6.36
C LYS A 99 -15.82 11.34 4.88
N GLU A 100 -15.19 12.42 4.48
CA GLU A 100 -15.23 12.91 3.11
C GLU A 100 -14.65 11.90 2.12
N LEU A 101 -13.53 11.26 2.47
CA LEU A 101 -12.92 10.23 1.63
C LEU A 101 -13.81 8.99 1.51
N ALA A 102 -14.44 8.55 2.62
CA ALA A 102 -15.36 7.42 2.57
C ALA A 102 -16.53 7.70 1.63
N ASP A 103 -17.13 8.88 1.73
CA ASP A 103 -18.24 9.29 0.85
C ASP A 103 -17.80 9.32 -0.62
N LEU A 104 -16.63 9.88 -0.89
CA LEU A 104 -16.05 9.97 -2.22
C LEU A 104 -15.82 8.58 -2.84
N LEU A 105 -15.25 7.66 -2.08
CA LEU A 105 -14.98 6.29 -2.54
C LEU A 105 -16.27 5.51 -2.82
N LEU A 106 -17.30 5.71 -1.98
CA LEU A 106 -18.60 5.05 -2.16
C LEU A 106 -19.38 5.58 -3.38
N GLN A 107 -19.07 6.78 -3.82
CA GLN A 107 -19.67 7.38 -5.03
C GLN A 107 -18.92 7.02 -6.30
N SER A 108 -17.78 6.37 -6.20
CA SER A 108 -16.97 5.99 -7.37
C SER A 108 -17.67 4.91 -8.19
N ASP A 109 -17.68 5.09 -9.51
CA ASP A 109 -18.24 4.12 -10.47
C ASP A 109 -17.22 3.05 -10.86
N THR A 110 -16.02 3.08 -10.30
CA THR A 110 -14.94 2.17 -10.67
C THR A 110 -15.29 0.73 -10.29
N LYS A 111 -15.22 -0.16 -11.28
CA LYS A 111 -15.41 -1.60 -11.07
C LYS A 111 -14.07 -2.23 -10.68
N LEU A 112 -14.09 -3.09 -9.69
CA LEU A 112 -12.89 -3.69 -9.11
C LEU A 112 -12.95 -5.21 -9.18
N THR A 113 -11.76 -5.85 -9.28
CA THR A 113 -11.62 -7.29 -9.03
C THR A 113 -11.84 -7.57 -7.54
N GLY A 114 -12.13 -8.85 -7.18
CA GLY A 114 -12.43 -9.22 -5.79
C GLY A 114 -11.32 -8.85 -4.80
N SER A 115 -10.06 -9.03 -5.16
CA SER A 115 -8.92 -8.72 -4.28
C SER A 115 -8.78 -7.22 -4.02
N LYS A 116 -8.91 -6.40 -5.05
CA LYS A 116 -8.87 -4.92 -4.90
C LYS A 116 -10.09 -4.42 -4.14
N ALA A 117 -11.26 -4.99 -4.40
CA ALA A 117 -12.49 -4.65 -3.68
C ALA A 117 -12.34 -4.94 -2.18
N SER A 118 -11.78 -6.08 -1.80
CA SER A 118 -11.56 -6.44 -0.39
C SER A 118 -10.67 -5.43 0.34
N ILE A 119 -9.60 -4.98 -0.30
CA ILE A 119 -8.70 -3.95 0.26
C ILE A 119 -9.44 -2.64 0.48
N LEU A 120 -10.20 -2.19 -0.51
CA LEU A 120 -10.93 -0.91 -0.41
C LEU A 120 -12.11 -0.98 0.56
N ILE A 121 -12.77 -2.14 0.68
CA ILE A 121 -13.80 -2.36 1.70
C ILE A 121 -13.20 -2.20 3.10
N GLU A 122 -12.05 -2.79 3.35
CA GLU A 122 -11.36 -2.63 4.64
C GLU A 122 -11.00 -1.17 4.91
N LEU A 123 -10.49 -0.47 3.90
CA LEU A 123 -10.20 0.96 4.02
C LEU A 123 -11.47 1.74 4.39
N ILE A 124 -12.58 1.51 3.70
CA ILE A 124 -13.85 2.20 3.96
C ILE A 124 -14.35 1.91 5.36
N LYS A 125 -14.26 0.67 5.83
CA LYS A 125 -14.64 0.31 7.20
C LYS A 125 -13.85 1.11 8.22
N GLN A 126 -12.56 1.24 8.05
CA GLN A 126 -11.72 2.02 8.96
C GLN A 126 -11.99 3.51 8.86
N LEU A 127 -12.23 4.03 7.67
CA LEU A 127 -12.62 5.44 7.50
C LEU A 127 -13.93 5.77 8.22
N LYS A 128 -14.84 4.81 8.28
CA LYS A 128 -16.13 4.95 9.01
C LYS A 128 -16.03 4.62 10.50
N GLY A 129 -14.87 4.25 10.99
CA GLY A 129 -14.66 3.91 12.39
C GLY A 129 -15.13 2.50 12.78
N GLN A 130 -15.19 1.60 11.81
CA GLN A 130 -15.63 0.21 12.02
C GLN A 130 -14.46 -0.77 12.08
#